data_1c3d3fd37dec035943a268252281f782
#
_entry.id   1c3d3fd37dec035943a268252281f782
#
_cell.length_a   1.000
_cell.length_b   1.000
_cell.length_c   1.000
_cell.angle_alpha   90.00
_cell.angle_beta   90.00
_cell.angle_gamma   90.00
#
_symmetry.space_group_name_H-M   'P 1'
#
loop_
_entity.id
_entity.type
_entity.pdbx_description
1 polymer ?
#
loop_
_entity_poly.entity_id
_entity_poly.type
_entity_poly.pdbx_seq_one_letter_code
_entity_poly.pdbx_strand_id
1 'polypeptide(L)'
;MKPSSSVNAAAAAAAEKKKKKKNENVVVQSEIAEDYGRALEELQQNSKPIITSLTMLAKEIGEKDERSAREIAEVILRRIDAVRDTPKIAIAVMYVLDSCAKNCREPYADIFNESITNCFTELFENTLRDEKTRTALKKLMKTWETQEVFARDVLDVIFKKVDLIEKEYMKSRAPPPPPPHQQQHLHHQHQQHQLIANTSSN
;
A
#
# COMPACT_ATOMS: atom_id res chain seq x y z
N MET A 1 1.91 -17.47 -62.57
CA MET A 1 1.88 -18.12 -61.26
C MET A 1 1.76 -17.07 -60.22
N LYS A 2 0.61 -16.98 -59.54
CA LYS A 2 0.37 -16.08 -58.39
C LYS A 2 0.46 -16.90 -57.09
N PRO A 3 1.19 -16.51 -56.08
CA PRO A 3 1.13 -17.17 -54.77
C PRO A 3 0.09 -16.51 -53.85
N SER A 4 -0.80 -17.34 -53.49
CA SER A 4 -1.66 -17.52 -52.33
C SER A 4 -1.81 -16.37 -51.29
N SER A 5 -3.01 -15.87 -51.30
CA SER A 5 -3.66 -14.92 -50.40
C SER A 5 -4.13 -15.56 -49.06
N SER A 6 -3.70 -16.76 -48.72
CA SER A 6 -4.30 -17.54 -47.62
C SER A 6 -3.61 -17.38 -46.25
N VAL A 7 -2.39 -16.87 -46.22
CA VAL A 7 -1.59 -16.79 -44.96
C VAL A 7 -1.97 -15.56 -44.14
N ASN A 8 -2.44 -14.47 -44.75
CA ASN A 8 -2.83 -13.25 -44.06
C ASN A 8 -4.19 -13.34 -43.32
N ALA A 9 -5.10 -14.22 -43.76
CA ALA A 9 -6.41 -14.37 -43.10
C ALA A 9 -6.30 -15.12 -41.76
N ALA A 10 -5.40 -16.09 -41.65
CA ALA A 10 -5.19 -16.85 -40.44
C ALA A 10 -4.53 -16.00 -39.32
N ALA A 11 -3.60 -15.12 -39.69
CA ALA A 11 -2.93 -14.20 -38.72
C ALA A 11 -3.88 -13.13 -38.22
N ALA A 12 -4.77 -12.60 -39.08
CA ALA A 12 -5.81 -11.63 -38.69
C ALA A 12 -6.84 -12.25 -37.75
N ALA A 13 -7.30 -13.47 -38.02
CA ALA A 13 -8.23 -14.21 -37.15
C ALA A 13 -7.63 -14.57 -35.78
N ALA A 14 -6.33 -14.86 -35.73
CA ALA A 14 -5.61 -15.10 -34.47
C ALA A 14 -5.45 -13.81 -33.63
N ALA A 15 -5.21 -12.68 -34.29
CA ALA A 15 -5.13 -11.36 -33.65
C ALA A 15 -6.49 -10.88 -33.10
N GLU A 16 -7.58 -11.12 -33.84
CA GLU A 16 -8.94 -10.84 -33.37
C GLU A 16 -9.36 -11.73 -32.20
N LYS A 17 -9.01 -13.04 -32.23
CA LYS A 17 -9.24 -13.94 -31.10
C LYS A 17 -8.46 -13.53 -29.86
N LYS A 18 -7.21 -13.02 -29.99
CA LYS A 18 -6.45 -12.44 -28.87
C LYS A 18 -7.05 -11.13 -28.36
N LYS A 19 -7.59 -10.26 -29.22
CA LYS A 19 -8.29 -9.04 -28.81
C LYS A 19 -9.62 -9.34 -28.13
N LYS A 20 -10.40 -10.32 -28.60
CA LYS A 20 -11.64 -10.75 -27.96
C LYS A 20 -11.39 -11.37 -26.59
N LYS A 21 -10.34 -12.20 -26.41
CA LYS A 21 -9.97 -12.74 -25.08
C LYS A 21 -9.50 -11.68 -24.08
N LYS A 22 -9.00 -10.52 -24.55
CA LYS A 22 -8.58 -9.43 -23.67
C LYS A 22 -9.75 -8.55 -23.21
N ASN A 23 -10.91 -8.64 -23.87
CA ASN A 23 -12.09 -7.82 -23.54
C ASN A 23 -13.18 -8.61 -22.79
N GLU A 24 -13.00 -9.91 -22.56
CA GLU A 24 -13.96 -10.76 -21.85
C GLU A 24 -13.59 -11.01 -20.37
N ASN A 25 -12.56 -10.32 -19.84
CA ASN A 25 -12.29 -10.32 -18.41
C ASN A 25 -12.96 -9.11 -17.71
N VAL A 26 -14.19 -8.81 -18.07
CA VAL A 26 -15.11 -8.17 -17.12
C VAL A 26 -15.46 -9.27 -16.14
N VAL A 27 -14.71 -9.32 -15.04
CA VAL A 27 -15.06 -10.16 -13.90
C VAL A 27 -16.43 -9.69 -13.46
N VAL A 28 -17.47 -10.46 -13.82
CA VAL A 28 -18.80 -10.26 -13.25
C VAL A 28 -18.64 -10.54 -11.78
N GLN A 29 -18.56 -9.48 -11.02
CA GLN A 29 -18.46 -9.54 -9.57
C GLN A 29 -19.71 -10.26 -9.05
N SER A 30 -19.54 -11.21 -8.13
CA SER A 30 -20.69 -11.88 -7.55
C SER A 30 -21.53 -10.90 -6.72
N GLU A 31 -22.83 -11.16 -6.60
CA GLU A 31 -23.75 -10.38 -5.77
C GLU A 31 -23.24 -10.28 -4.31
N ILE A 32 -22.63 -11.35 -3.82
CA ILE A 32 -22.00 -11.40 -2.48
C ILE A 32 -20.87 -10.37 -2.36
N ALA A 33 -20.02 -10.28 -3.36
CA ALA A 33 -18.90 -9.33 -3.35
C ALA A 33 -19.38 -7.88 -3.52
N GLU A 34 -20.46 -7.65 -4.28
CA GLU A 34 -21.10 -6.33 -4.39
C GLU A 34 -21.73 -5.90 -3.05
N ASP A 35 -22.45 -6.80 -2.38
CA ASP A 35 -23.05 -6.56 -1.06
C ASP A 35 -21.97 -6.26 -0.02
N TYR A 36 -20.88 -7.02 -0.02
CA TYR A 36 -19.74 -6.77 0.84
C TYR A 36 -19.11 -5.39 0.56
N GLY A 37 -18.98 -5.04 -0.71
CA GLY A 37 -18.47 -3.74 -1.13
C GLY A 37 -19.34 -2.58 -0.60
N ARG A 38 -20.66 -2.70 -0.70
CA ARG A 38 -21.61 -1.71 -0.14
C ARG A 38 -21.45 -1.58 1.38
N ALA A 39 -21.36 -2.70 2.09
CA ALA A 39 -21.12 -2.68 3.54
C ALA A 39 -19.76 -2.05 3.91
N LEU A 40 -18.72 -2.29 3.10
CA LEU A 40 -17.40 -1.70 3.28
C LEU A 40 -17.40 -0.19 3.03
N GLU A 41 -18.28 0.33 2.17
CA GLU A 41 -18.44 1.77 1.93
C GLU A 41 -19.00 2.53 3.13
N GLU A 42 -19.71 1.87 4.02
CA GLU A 42 -20.18 2.47 5.27
C GLU A 42 -19.05 2.77 6.26
N LEU A 43 -17.87 2.18 6.06
CA LEU A 43 -16.70 2.40 6.91
C LEU A 43 -16.01 3.73 6.56
N GLN A 44 -16.51 4.85 7.10
CA GLN A 44 -15.98 6.20 6.87
C GLN A 44 -14.90 6.62 7.86
N GLN A 45 -14.68 5.84 8.92
CA GLN A 45 -13.67 6.06 9.94
C GLN A 45 -13.35 4.77 10.68
N ASN A 46 -12.29 4.77 11.48
CA ASN A 46 -11.92 3.61 12.30
C ASN A 46 -13.04 3.30 13.33
N SER A 47 -13.89 2.33 12.96
CA SER A 47 -15.01 1.84 13.78
C SER A 47 -14.80 0.36 14.07
N LYS A 48 -14.38 0.04 15.28
CA LYS A 48 -14.16 -1.36 15.70
C LYS A 48 -15.39 -2.27 15.46
N PRO A 49 -16.63 -1.85 15.77
CA PRO A 49 -17.80 -2.69 15.51
C PRO A 49 -17.97 -3.03 14.02
N ILE A 50 -17.85 -2.04 13.13
CA ILE A 50 -18.00 -2.24 11.68
C ILE A 50 -16.89 -3.15 11.16
N ILE A 51 -15.62 -2.89 11.55
CA ILE A 51 -14.47 -3.72 11.17
C ILE A 51 -14.69 -5.16 11.62
N THR A 52 -15.16 -5.38 12.85
CA THR A 52 -15.46 -6.72 13.36
C THR A 52 -16.55 -7.40 12.55
N SER A 53 -17.66 -6.70 12.25
CA SER A 53 -18.77 -7.25 11.46
C SER A 53 -18.32 -7.62 10.04
N LEU A 54 -17.56 -6.74 9.37
CA LEU A 54 -16.99 -7.01 8.04
C LEU A 54 -16.03 -8.22 8.06
N THR A 55 -15.23 -8.35 9.11
CA THR A 55 -14.31 -9.49 9.27
C THR A 55 -15.08 -10.80 9.47
N MET A 56 -16.12 -10.78 10.30
CA MET A 56 -16.97 -11.97 10.53
C MET A 56 -17.68 -12.39 9.26
N LEU A 57 -18.21 -11.43 8.50
CA LEU A 57 -18.87 -11.69 7.21
C LEU A 57 -17.88 -12.30 6.21
N ALA A 58 -16.68 -11.70 6.07
CA ALA A 58 -15.62 -12.22 5.21
C ALA A 58 -15.25 -13.67 5.59
N LYS A 59 -15.11 -13.95 6.89
CA LYS A 59 -14.81 -15.29 7.41
C LYS A 59 -15.89 -16.29 7.05
N GLU A 60 -17.15 -15.98 7.34
CA GLU A 60 -18.28 -16.85 7.07
C GLU A 60 -18.41 -17.20 5.58
N ILE A 61 -18.17 -16.23 4.71
CA ILE A 61 -18.21 -16.43 3.26
C ILE A 61 -17.02 -17.28 2.81
N GLY A 62 -15.82 -16.99 3.30
CA GLY A 62 -14.61 -17.71 2.92
C GLY A 62 -14.61 -19.18 3.36
N GLU A 63 -15.25 -19.49 4.49
CA GLU A 63 -15.42 -20.88 4.96
C GLU A 63 -16.36 -21.68 4.05
N LYS A 64 -17.24 -21.02 3.30
CA LYS A 64 -18.21 -21.67 2.41
C LYS A 64 -17.72 -21.78 0.98
N ASP A 65 -17.03 -20.75 0.48
CA ASP A 65 -16.63 -20.66 -0.92
C ASP A 65 -15.35 -19.82 -1.09
N GLU A 66 -14.28 -20.49 -1.51
CA GLU A 66 -12.97 -19.87 -1.75
C GLU A 66 -13.01 -18.81 -2.85
N ARG A 67 -13.84 -19.00 -3.88
CA ARG A 67 -13.98 -18.02 -4.96
C ARG A 67 -14.55 -16.70 -4.43
N SER A 68 -15.63 -16.79 -3.66
CA SER A 68 -16.23 -15.60 -3.03
C SER A 68 -15.26 -14.92 -2.06
N ALA A 69 -14.45 -15.69 -1.32
CA ALA A 69 -13.40 -15.12 -0.48
C ALA A 69 -12.38 -14.32 -1.30
N ARG A 70 -11.97 -14.84 -2.45
CA ARG A 70 -11.05 -14.15 -3.36
C ARG A 70 -11.67 -12.85 -3.89
N GLU A 71 -12.91 -12.86 -4.31
CA GLU A 71 -13.64 -11.68 -4.77
C GLU A 71 -13.76 -10.62 -3.65
N ILE A 72 -14.02 -11.02 -2.40
CA ILE A 72 -14.05 -10.11 -1.23
C ILE A 72 -12.66 -9.50 -0.98
N ALA A 73 -11.60 -10.30 -1.01
CA ALA A 73 -10.24 -9.78 -0.84
C ALA A 73 -9.90 -8.71 -1.89
N GLU A 74 -10.29 -8.95 -3.14
CA GLU A 74 -10.14 -7.96 -4.23
C GLU A 74 -10.98 -6.70 -3.99
N VAL A 75 -12.20 -6.84 -3.43
CA VAL A 75 -13.05 -5.68 -3.05
C VAL A 75 -12.35 -4.84 -1.99
N ILE A 76 -11.76 -5.45 -0.97
CA ILE A 76 -11.01 -4.75 0.08
C ILE A 76 -9.83 -4.00 -0.52
N LEU A 77 -9.01 -4.65 -1.34
CA LEU A 77 -7.84 -4.04 -1.99
C LEU A 77 -8.24 -2.86 -2.89
N ARG A 78 -9.26 -3.03 -3.74
CA ARG A 78 -9.80 -1.96 -4.59
C ARG A 78 -10.34 -0.79 -3.78
N ARG A 79 -10.97 -1.06 -2.64
CA ARG A 79 -11.47 0.02 -1.77
C ARG A 79 -10.33 0.83 -1.17
N ILE A 80 -9.23 0.20 -0.72
CA ILE A 80 -8.04 0.91 -0.23
C ILE A 80 -7.51 1.84 -1.33
N ASP A 81 -7.37 1.34 -2.55
CA ASP A 81 -6.90 2.12 -3.69
C ASP A 81 -7.83 3.30 -4.00
N ALA A 82 -9.14 3.06 -4.04
CA ALA A 82 -10.14 4.09 -4.32
C ALA A 82 -10.18 5.23 -3.28
N VAL A 83 -9.80 4.95 -2.03
CA VAL A 83 -9.85 5.94 -0.92
C VAL A 83 -8.46 6.38 -0.45
N ARG A 84 -7.40 6.06 -1.19
CA ARG A 84 -6.01 6.35 -0.80
C ARG A 84 -5.73 7.82 -0.52
N ASP A 85 -6.45 8.72 -1.18
CA ASP A 85 -6.36 10.17 -0.98
C ASP A 85 -7.19 10.67 0.22
N THR A 86 -7.88 9.76 0.92
CA THR A 86 -8.64 10.04 2.14
C THR A 86 -8.08 9.23 3.32
N PRO A 87 -7.00 9.70 3.96
CA PRO A 87 -6.21 8.91 4.92
C PRO A 87 -7.02 8.24 6.04
N LYS A 88 -8.04 8.93 6.54
CA LYS A 88 -8.92 8.40 7.62
C LYS A 88 -9.72 7.17 7.19
N ILE A 89 -10.22 7.17 5.96
CA ILE A 89 -10.98 6.04 5.42
C ILE A 89 -10.01 4.94 5.02
N ALA A 90 -8.94 5.29 4.33
CA ALA A 90 -7.94 4.32 3.87
C ALA A 90 -7.34 3.49 5.01
N ILE A 91 -6.98 4.13 6.15
CA ILE A 91 -6.48 3.39 7.31
C ILE A 91 -7.56 2.51 7.95
N ALA A 92 -8.83 2.92 7.93
CA ALA A 92 -9.93 2.11 8.45
C ALA A 92 -10.13 0.85 7.60
N VAL A 93 -10.08 0.97 6.26
CA VAL A 93 -10.16 -0.20 5.36
C VAL A 93 -8.92 -1.09 5.49
N MET A 94 -7.73 -0.51 5.71
CA MET A 94 -6.51 -1.26 6.00
C MET A 94 -6.64 -2.10 7.29
N TYR A 95 -7.37 -1.61 8.29
CA TYR A 95 -7.68 -2.42 9.49
C TYR A 95 -8.66 -3.57 9.20
N VAL A 96 -9.56 -3.45 8.21
CA VAL A 96 -10.37 -4.59 7.75
C VAL A 96 -9.47 -5.64 7.11
N LEU A 97 -8.55 -5.24 6.22
CA LEU A 97 -7.56 -6.13 5.61
C LEU A 97 -6.74 -6.86 6.69
N ASP A 98 -6.17 -6.11 7.63
CA ASP A 98 -5.41 -6.65 8.77
C ASP A 98 -6.23 -7.68 9.57
N SER A 99 -7.49 -7.33 9.87
CA SER A 99 -8.38 -8.20 10.63
C SER A 99 -8.73 -9.48 9.86
N CYS A 100 -8.98 -9.39 8.55
CA CYS A 100 -9.22 -10.57 7.71
C CYS A 100 -7.98 -11.46 7.63
N ALA A 101 -6.78 -10.89 7.40
CA ALA A 101 -5.53 -11.64 7.34
C ALA A 101 -5.27 -12.43 8.64
N LYS A 102 -5.59 -11.84 9.79
CA LYS A 102 -5.38 -12.47 11.11
C LYS A 102 -6.45 -13.51 11.49
N ASN A 103 -7.71 -13.26 11.16
CA ASN A 103 -8.83 -14.01 11.72
C ASN A 103 -9.50 -14.95 10.72
N CYS A 104 -9.38 -14.68 9.42
CA CYS A 104 -9.93 -15.54 8.37
C CYS A 104 -8.90 -16.53 7.81
N ARG A 105 -7.59 -16.22 7.97
CA ARG A 105 -6.46 -17.00 7.44
C ARG A 105 -6.61 -17.28 5.94
N GLU A 106 -6.46 -18.53 5.52
CA GLU A 106 -6.64 -18.92 4.12
C GLU A 106 -8.12 -18.81 3.69
N PRO A 107 -8.39 -18.34 2.45
CA PRO A 107 -7.42 -17.94 1.42
C PRO A 107 -6.97 -16.47 1.51
N TYR A 108 -7.49 -15.69 2.45
CA TYR A 108 -7.25 -14.24 2.52
C TYR A 108 -5.79 -13.86 2.71
N ALA A 109 -5.08 -14.58 3.61
CA ALA A 109 -3.67 -14.28 3.88
C ALA A 109 -2.81 -14.43 2.62
N ASP A 110 -3.05 -15.47 1.81
CA ASP A 110 -2.30 -15.74 0.57
C ASP A 110 -2.58 -14.67 -0.49
N ILE A 111 -3.86 -14.31 -0.69
CA ILE A 111 -4.23 -13.27 -1.66
C ILE A 111 -3.63 -11.92 -1.27
N PHE A 112 -3.67 -11.59 0.03
CA PHE A 112 -3.08 -10.35 0.52
C PHE A 112 -1.56 -10.36 0.43
N ASN A 113 -0.87 -11.48 0.66
CA ASN A 113 0.58 -11.59 0.48
C ASN A 113 1.03 -11.16 -0.92
N GLU A 114 0.29 -11.48 -1.96
CA GLU A 114 0.61 -11.10 -3.34
C GLU A 114 0.51 -9.59 -3.58
N SER A 115 -0.40 -8.90 -2.89
CA SER A 115 -0.78 -7.52 -3.21
C SER A 115 -0.37 -6.50 -2.16
N ILE A 116 -0.14 -6.93 -0.90
CA ILE A 116 0.02 -6.02 0.24
C ILE A 116 1.21 -5.08 0.11
N THR A 117 2.30 -5.52 -0.52
CA THR A 117 3.50 -4.69 -0.68
C THR A 117 3.18 -3.40 -1.44
N ASN A 118 2.52 -3.48 -2.58
CA ASN A 118 2.19 -2.31 -3.39
C ASN A 118 1.08 -1.49 -2.72
N CYS A 119 -0.01 -2.16 -2.32
CA CYS A 119 -1.14 -1.52 -1.64
C CYS A 119 -0.69 -0.70 -0.41
N PHE A 120 0.16 -1.28 0.45
CA PHE A 120 0.64 -0.61 1.66
C PHE A 120 1.60 0.53 1.36
N THR A 121 2.57 0.33 0.45
CA THR A 121 3.58 1.36 0.15
C THR A 121 2.98 2.56 -0.57
N GLU A 122 2.05 2.36 -1.50
CA GLU A 122 1.31 3.45 -2.16
C GLU A 122 0.46 4.26 -1.15
N LEU A 123 -0.27 3.56 -0.26
CA LEU A 123 -1.00 4.24 0.80
C LEU A 123 -0.06 5.00 1.73
N PHE A 124 1.07 4.41 2.13
CA PHE A 124 2.05 5.06 2.99
C PHE A 124 2.61 6.34 2.36
N GLU A 125 2.93 6.32 1.08
CA GLU A 125 3.42 7.46 0.32
C GLU A 125 2.39 8.61 0.30
N ASN A 126 1.11 8.30 0.07
CA ASN A 126 0.03 9.29 0.10
C ASN A 126 -0.22 9.89 1.49
N THR A 127 0.20 9.21 2.56
CA THR A 127 0.04 9.68 3.94
C THR A 127 1.23 10.45 4.50
N LEU A 128 2.26 10.73 3.71
CA LEU A 128 3.49 11.39 4.19
C LEU A 128 3.24 12.73 4.89
N ARG A 129 2.20 13.45 4.50
CA ARG A 129 1.79 14.73 5.11
C ARG A 129 0.85 14.56 6.32
N ASP A 130 0.24 13.39 6.49
CA ASP A 130 -0.62 13.05 7.64
C ASP A 130 0.16 12.20 8.64
N GLU A 131 0.82 12.85 9.58
CA GLU A 131 1.63 12.20 10.60
C GLU A 131 0.85 11.16 11.42
N LYS A 132 -0.42 11.44 11.69
CA LYS A 132 -1.28 10.54 12.48
C LYS A 132 -1.51 9.21 11.76
N THR A 133 -1.92 9.27 10.50
CA THR A 133 -2.14 8.05 9.69
C THR A 133 -0.82 7.34 9.41
N ARG A 134 0.25 8.07 9.09
CA ARG A 134 1.58 7.49 8.90
C ARG A 134 2.05 6.72 10.13
N THR A 135 1.88 7.29 11.33
CA THR A 135 2.22 6.62 12.59
C THR A 135 1.37 5.37 12.81
N ALA A 136 0.08 5.41 12.47
CA ALA A 136 -0.80 4.25 12.58
C ALA A 136 -0.38 3.12 11.62
N LEU A 137 -0.02 3.45 10.38
CA LEU A 137 0.50 2.47 9.41
C LEU A 137 1.82 1.84 9.88
N LYS A 138 2.74 2.62 10.44
CA LYS A 138 4.00 2.08 11.01
C LYS A 138 3.73 1.13 12.18
N LYS A 139 2.78 1.43 13.04
CA LYS A 139 2.37 0.52 14.13
C LYS A 139 1.76 -0.76 13.57
N LEU A 140 0.94 -0.65 12.53
CA LEU A 140 0.32 -1.80 11.88
C LEU A 140 1.39 -2.73 11.29
N MET A 141 2.32 -2.17 10.52
CA MET A 141 3.46 -2.90 9.94
C MET A 141 4.29 -3.63 11.02
N LYS A 142 4.55 -2.96 12.16
CA LYS A 142 5.25 -3.58 13.30
C LYS A 142 4.45 -4.72 13.93
N THR A 143 3.12 -4.60 13.97
CA THR A 143 2.24 -5.67 14.45
C THR A 143 2.28 -6.87 13.51
N TRP A 144 2.33 -6.65 12.19
CA TRP A 144 2.47 -7.74 11.21
C TRP A 144 3.76 -8.51 11.38
N GLU A 145 4.86 -7.82 11.66
CA GLU A 145 6.14 -8.47 11.96
C GLU A 145 6.08 -9.31 13.23
N THR A 146 5.55 -8.75 14.34
CA THR A 146 5.51 -9.44 15.65
C THR A 146 4.53 -10.60 15.68
N GLN A 147 3.45 -10.56 14.89
CA GLN A 147 2.41 -11.57 14.84
C GLN A 147 2.53 -12.51 13.63
N GLU A 148 3.57 -12.33 12.81
CA GLU A 148 3.82 -13.14 11.61
C GLU A 148 2.58 -13.22 10.70
N VAL A 149 1.93 -12.05 10.48
CA VAL A 149 0.66 -11.98 9.71
C VAL A 149 0.90 -12.25 8.23
N PHE A 150 2.01 -11.77 7.69
CA PHE A 150 2.44 -11.95 6.31
C PHE A 150 3.81 -12.61 6.24
N ALA A 151 4.14 -13.17 5.08
CA ALA A 151 5.42 -13.82 4.83
C ALA A 151 6.60 -12.88 5.11
N ARG A 152 7.68 -13.40 5.67
CA ARG A 152 8.83 -12.60 6.12
C ARG A 152 9.48 -11.80 5.01
N ASP A 153 9.65 -12.40 3.85
CA ASP A 153 10.21 -11.76 2.65
C ASP A 153 9.34 -10.61 2.15
N VAL A 154 8.01 -10.74 2.21
CA VAL A 154 7.04 -9.67 1.90
C VAL A 154 7.21 -8.50 2.88
N LEU A 155 7.29 -8.78 4.18
CA LEU A 155 7.49 -7.75 5.21
C LEU A 155 8.83 -7.04 5.04
N ASP A 156 9.91 -7.77 4.77
CA ASP A 156 11.24 -7.19 4.55
C ASP A 156 11.24 -6.20 3.36
N VAL A 157 10.49 -6.50 2.31
CA VAL A 157 10.31 -5.58 1.17
C VAL A 157 9.52 -4.34 1.57
N ILE A 158 8.43 -4.50 2.33
CA ILE A 158 7.63 -3.37 2.83
C ILE A 158 8.49 -2.45 3.71
N PHE A 159 9.23 -2.99 4.68
CA PHE A 159 10.11 -2.21 5.56
C PHE A 159 11.14 -1.41 4.77
N LYS A 160 11.81 -2.04 3.80
CA LYS A 160 12.80 -1.36 2.94
C LYS A 160 12.18 -0.22 2.12
N LYS A 161 11.02 -0.47 1.51
CA LYS A 161 10.33 0.56 0.71
C LYS A 161 9.87 1.74 1.58
N VAL A 162 9.27 1.47 2.74
CA VAL A 162 8.84 2.51 3.69
C VAL A 162 10.01 3.37 4.16
N ASP A 163 11.15 2.76 4.50
CA ASP A 163 12.35 3.48 4.91
C ASP A 163 12.90 4.39 3.78
N LEU A 164 12.89 3.91 2.54
CA LEU A 164 13.28 4.72 1.38
C LEU A 164 12.33 5.89 1.16
N ILE A 165 11.02 5.66 1.18
CA ILE A 165 10.00 6.71 1.02
C ILE A 165 10.17 7.79 2.11
N GLU A 166 10.36 7.42 3.37
CA GLU A 166 10.58 8.39 4.46
C GLU A 166 11.88 9.18 4.27
N LYS A 167 12.96 8.54 3.89
CA LYS A 167 14.25 9.20 3.63
C LYS A 167 14.15 10.23 2.50
N GLU A 168 13.50 9.88 1.41
CA GLU A 168 13.29 10.79 0.28
C GLU A 168 12.40 11.98 0.69
N TYR A 169 11.34 11.72 1.43
CA TYR A 169 10.46 12.77 1.94
C TYR A 169 11.19 13.73 2.87
N MET A 170 12.01 13.23 3.80
CA MET A 170 12.82 14.07 4.71
C MET A 170 13.86 14.87 3.95
N LYS A 171 14.50 14.27 2.94
CA LYS A 171 15.48 14.96 2.07
C LYS A 171 14.83 16.10 1.28
N SER A 172 13.63 15.90 0.76
CA SER A 172 12.90 16.93 0.01
C SER A 172 12.45 18.11 0.87
N ARG A 173 12.35 17.93 2.19
CA ARG A 173 11.97 18.98 3.15
C ARG A 173 13.15 19.62 3.85
N ALA A 174 14.36 19.11 3.67
CA ALA A 174 15.55 19.73 4.23
C ALA A 174 15.72 21.15 3.63
N PRO A 175 16.01 22.17 4.46
CA PRO A 175 16.31 23.49 3.92
C PRO A 175 17.53 23.39 2.99
N PRO A 176 17.57 24.19 1.91
CA PRO A 176 18.73 24.21 1.03
C PRO A 176 19.99 24.50 1.84
N PRO A 177 21.13 23.88 1.49
CA PRO A 177 22.37 24.13 2.19
C PRO A 177 22.68 25.64 2.12
N PRO A 178 23.18 26.24 3.21
CA PRO A 178 23.50 27.66 3.22
C PRO A 178 24.51 27.97 2.09
N PRO A 179 24.36 29.11 1.44
CA PRO A 179 25.24 29.50 0.34
C PRO A 179 26.70 29.50 0.80
N PRO A 180 27.69 29.23 -0.10
CA PRO A 180 29.09 29.03 0.26
C PRO A 180 29.70 30.16 1.08
N HIS A 181 29.22 31.40 0.90
CA HIS A 181 29.70 32.57 1.65
C HIS A 181 29.29 32.58 3.14
N GLN A 182 28.15 31.98 3.51
CA GLN A 182 27.73 31.84 4.91
C GLN A 182 28.51 30.74 5.65
N GLN A 183 28.91 29.67 4.96
CA GLN A 183 29.73 28.62 5.55
C GLN A 183 31.12 29.13 5.98
N GLN A 184 31.73 30.02 5.23
CA GLN A 184 33.02 30.63 5.58
C GLN A 184 32.91 31.53 6.81
N HIS A 185 31.78 32.24 6.98
CA HIS A 185 31.57 33.12 8.14
C HIS A 185 31.38 32.34 9.44
N LEU A 186 30.63 31.23 9.40
CA LEU A 186 30.46 30.34 10.54
C LEU A 186 31.77 29.66 10.95
N HIS A 187 32.60 29.28 9.98
CA HIS A 187 33.92 28.67 10.25
C HIS A 187 34.87 29.67 10.91
N HIS A 188 34.83 30.91 10.46
CA HIS A 188 35.67 32.02 11.02
C HIS A 188 35.24 32.40 12.44
N GLN A 189 33.94 32.45 12.73
CA GLN A 189 33.42 32.67 14.07
C GLN A 189 33.79 31.53 15.04
N HIS A 190 33.73 30.30 14.57
CA HIS A 190 34.11 29.14 15.42
C HIS A 190 35.60 29.13 15.77
N GLN A 191 36.47 29.53 14.83
CA GLN A 191 37.91 29.69 15.09
C GLN A 191 38.21 30.83 16.06
N GLN A 192 37.52 31.98 15.95
CA GLN A 192 37.69 33.10 16.89
C GLN A 192 37.28 32.74 18.31
N HIS A 193 36.16 32.02 18.49
CA HIS A 193 35.72 31.53 19.81
C HIS A 193 36.72 30.55 20.44
N GLN A 194 37.36 29.69 19.67
CA GLN A 194 38.37 28.77 20.16
C GLN A 194 39.67 29.48 20.61
N LEU A 195 40.06 30.57 19.87
CA LEU A 195 41.23 31.37 20.22
C LEU A 195 41.04 32.15 21.52
N ILE A 196 39.82 32.70 21.77
CA ILE A 196 39.47 33.43 22.97
C ILE A 196 39.40 32.51 24.16
N ALA A 197 38.88 31.30 24.01
CA ALA A 197 38.82 30.30 25.08
C ALA A 197 40.21 29.82 25.58
N ASN A 198 41.16 29.73 24.64
CA ASN A 198 42.54 29.32 24.94
C ASN A 198 43.40 30.43 25.57
N THR A 199 43.04 31.70 25.43
CA THR A 199 43.76 32.84 26.04
C THR A 199 43.29 33.18 27.45
N SER A 200 42.13 32.65 27.87
CA SER A 200 41.59 32.90 29.21
C SER A 200 41.99 31.82 30.26
N SER A 201 42.83 30.86 29.87
CA SER A 201 43.27 29.75 30.76
C SER A 201 44.76 29.77 31.10
N ASN A 202 45.43 30.94 30.98
CA ASN A 202 46.85 31.12 31.35
C ASN A 202 47.02 32.19 32.42
#